data_c049ef490e3485f647e655b6bf02c3bb
#
_entry.id   c049ef490e3485f647e655b6bf02c3bb
#
_cell.length_a   1.000
_cell.length_b   1.000
_cell.length_c   1.000
_cell.angle_alpha   90.00
_cell.angle_beta   90.00
_cell.angle_gamma   90.00
#
_symmetry.space_group_name_H-M   'P 1'
#
loop_
_entity.id
_entity.type
_entity.pdbx_description
1 polymer ?
#
loop_
_entity_poly.entity_id
_entity_poly.type
_entity_poly.pdbx_seq_one_letter_code
_entity_poly.pdbx_strand_id
1 'polypeptide(L)'
;MEIEQQIWGATSEGEAVVLYTLRNAAGAEVRLCNVGAAVVSILVPDRDGHLADVALGYKDFRSYFGDPALCGKSIGRVAGCIAYGTMRIDGEEYRLDINGMAGHLNGGVKGFAGRLWESRVETNRVVMSLSSDDGDQGYPGNLQVEAAFDFDEDNALEITYIARTDRTTPVNMACNLSLIHISEPTRLDVIS
;
A
#
# COMPACT_ATOMS: atom_id res chain seq x y z
N MET A 1 -11.21 -4.24 -19.72
CA MET A 1 -10.80 -4.63 -18.35
C MET A 1 -12.02 -4.99 -17.52
N GLU A 2 -11.95 -6.03 -16.70
CA GLU A 2 -12.99 -6.49 -15.78
C GLU A 2 -12.52 -6.24 -14.34
N ILE A 3 -13.42 -5.78 -13.46
CA ILE A 3 -13.13 -5.61 -12.03
C ILE A 3 -14.14 -6.43 -11.23
N GLU A 4 -13.64 -7.41 -10.49
CA GLU A 4 -14.41 -8.22 -9.56
C GLU A 4 -14.11 -7.77 -8.13
N GLN A 5 -15.14 -7.75 -7.28
CA GLN A 5 -15.04 -7.41 -5.86
C GLN A 5 -15.60 -8.56 -5.03
N GLN A 6 -14.86 -8.97 -3.99
CA GLN A 6 -15.33 -9.97 -3.04
C GLN A 6 -14.97 -9.60 -1.60
N ILE A 7 -15.79 -10.02 -0.64
CA ILE A 7 -15.44 -9.97 0.77
C ILE A 7 -14.44 -11.08 1.03
N TRP A 8 -13.20 -10.69 1.40
CA TRP A 8 -12.12 -11.63 1.69
C TRP A 8 -12.11 -12.07 3.16
N GLY A 9 -12.64 -11.21 4.04
CA GLY A 9 -12.78 -11.47 5.45
C GLY A 9 -13.33 -10.26 6.20
N ALA A 10 -13.15 -10.26 7.50
CA ALA A 10 -13.53 -9.15 8.36
C ALA A 10 -12.49 -8.89 9.44
N THR A 11 -12.39 -7.63 9.89
CA THR A 11 -11.60 -7.24 11.06
C THR A 11 -12.22 -7.80 12.35
N SER A 12 -11.52 -7.69 13.48
CA SER A 12 -12.07 -8.02 14.81
C SER A 12 -13.29 -7.18 15.19
N GLU A 13 -13.45 -6.01 14.58
CA GLU A 13 -14.56 -5.08 14.80
C GLU A 13 -15.73 -5.34 13.83
N GLY A 14 -15.57 -6.30 12.92
CA GLY A 14 -16.60 -6.69 11.94
C GLY A 14 -16.59 -5.88 10.66
N GLU A 15 -15.59 -5.02 10.45
CA GLU A 15 -15.44 -4.27 9.20
C GLU A 15 -14.97 -5.18 8.07
N ALA A 16 -15.54 -5.01 6.86
CA ALA A 16 -15.24 -5.85 5.72
C ALA A 16 -13.82 -5.63 5.17
N VAL A 17 -13.07 -6.71 5.07
CA VAL A 17 -11.85 -6.75 4.26
C VAL A 17 -12.23 -7.17 2.85
N VAL A 18 -11.96 -6.29 1.89
CA VAL A 18 -12.38 -6.45 0.50
C VAL A 18 -11.18 -6.77 -0.38
N LEU A 19 -11.32 -7.76 -1.23
CA LEU A 19 -10.37 -8.10 -2.29
C LEU A 19 -10.96 -7.70 -3.65
N TYR A 20 -10.18 -6.98 -4.43
CA TYR A 20 -10.47 -6.63 -5.81
C TYR A 20 -9.59 -7.44 -6.74
N THR A 21 -10.15 -7.91 -7.84
CA THR A 21 -9.39 -8.53 -8.94
C THR A 21 -9.64 -7.71 -10.20
N LEU A 22 -8.59 -7.10 -10.73
CA LEU A 22 -8.58 -6.38 -11.99
C LEU A 22 -8.01 -7.33 -13.05
N ARG A 23 -8.77 -7.64 -14.10
CA ARG A 23 -8.35 -8.55 -15.17
C ARG A 23 -8.43 -7.87 -16.52
N ASN A 24 -7.37 -7.95 -17.30
CA ASN A 24 -7.38 -7.46 -18.67
C ASN A 24 -7.80 -8.56 -19.68
N ALA A 25 -7.95 -8.19 -20.95
CA ALA A 25 -8.39 -9.10 -22.01
C ALA A 25 -7.39 -10.24 -22.29
N ALA A 26 -6.11 -10.05 -21.99
CA ALA A 26 -5.08 -11.08 -22.09
C ALA A 26 -5.07 -12.08 -20.93
N GLY A 27 -5.92 -11.85 -19.91
CA GLY A 27 -6.03 -12.70 -18.73
C GLY A 27 -5.02 -12.42 -17.63
N ALA A 28 -4.19 -11.38 -17.78
CA ALA A 28 -3.35 -10.92 -16.67
C ALA A 28 -4.21 -10.29 -15.57
N GLU A 29 -3.80 -10.47 -14.31
CA GLU A 29 -4.57 -10.06 -13.14
C GLU A 29 -3.74 -9.25 -12.16
N VAL A 30 -4.36 -8.24 -11.56
CA VAL A 30 -3.86 -7.56 -10.35
C VAL A 30 -4.89 -7.73 -9.26
N ARG A 31 -4.46 -8.17 -8.08
CA ARG A 31 -5.31 -8.26 -6.90
C ARG A 31 -4.92 -7.22 -5.88
N LEU A 32 -5.93 -6.55 -5.33
CA LEU A 32 -5.77 -5.47 -4.37
C LEU A 32 -6.61 -5.74 -3.12
N CYS A 33 -6.16 -5.33 -1.95
CA CYS A 33 -7.01 -5.34 -0.76
C CYS A 33 -6.99 -3.99 -0.05
N ASN A 34 -8.07 -3.71 0.68
CA ASN A 34 -8.24 -2.44 1.39
C ASN A 34 -7.49 -2.36 2.73
N VAL A 35 -6.78 -3.40 3.15
CA VAL A 35 -5.85 -3.32 4.30
C VAL A 35 -4.54 -2.72 3.83
N GLY A 36 -4.29 -1.46 4.23
CA GLY A 36 -3.10 -0.73 3.80
C GLY A 36 -3.11 -0.34 2.32
N ALA A 37 -4.26 -0.37 1.63
CA ALA A 37 -4.39 -0.18 0.20
C ALA A 37 -3.30 -0.96 -0.55
N ALA A 38 -3.30 -2.28 -0.38
CA ALA A 38 -2.20 -3.15 -0.77
C ALA A 38 -2.42 -3.83 -2.12
N VAL A 39 -1.33 -3.98 -2.88
CA VAL A 39 -1.22 -4.92 -3.99
C VAL A 39 -0.94 -6.31 -3.41
N VAL A 40 -1.85 -7.25 -3.65
CA VAL A 40 -1.81 -8.61 -3.08
C VAL A 40 -1.08 -9.58 -4.00
N SER A 41 -1.36 -9.50 -5.30
CA SER A 41 -0.72 -10.35 -6.31
C SER A 41 -0.76 -9.68 -7.68
N ILE A 42 0.17 -10.06 -8.55
CA ILE A 42 0.24 -9.65 -9.95
C ILE A 42 0.52 -10.90 -10.78
N LEU A 43 -0.51 -11.41 -11.47
CA LEU A 43 -0.39 -12.56 -12.36
C LEU A 43 -0.20 -12.07 -13.78
N VAL A 44 0.94 -12.38 -14.36
CA VAL A 44 1.27 -12.05 -15.75
C VAL A 44 1.72 -13.29 -16.51
N PRO A 45 1.49 -13.36 -17.84
CA PRO A 45 1.95 -14.48 -18.64
C PRO A 45 3.48 -14.45 -18.80
N ASP A 46 4.08 -15.62 -18.72
CA ASP A 46 5.46 -15.84 -19.15
C ASP A 46 5.53 -15.91 -20.69
N ARG A 47 6.73 -16.15 -21.22
CA ARG A 47 6.95 -16.30 -22.69
C ARG A 47 6.16 -17.44 -23.35
N ASP A 48 5.73 -18.42 -22.55
CA ASP A 48 4.98 -19.59 -23.00
C ASP A 48 3.47 -19.42 -22.74
N GLY A 49 3.05 -18.27 -22.21
CA GLY A 49 1.66 -17.91 -21.92
C GLY A 49 1.13 -18.43 -20.58
N HIS A 50 1.98 -19.02 -19.73
CA HIS A 50 1.56 -19.47 -18.41
C HIS A 50 1.54 -18.29 -17.43
N LEU A 51 0.43 -18.13 -16.73
CA LEU A 51 0.30 -17.09 -15.71
C LEU A 51 1.09 -17.47 -14.44
N ALA A 52 1.91 -16.55 -13.97
CA ALA A 52 2.65 -16.66 -12.72
C ALA A 52 2.48 -15.39 -11.89
N ASP A 53 2.40 -15.55 -10.56
CA ASP A 53 2.39 -14.43 -9.64
C ASP A 53 3.82 -13.89 -9.48
N VAL A 54 4.01 -12.64 -9.84
CA VAL A 54 5.33 -11.99 -9.77
C VAL A 54 5.45 -11.04 -8.59
N ALA A 55 4.40 -10.87 -7.78
CA ALA A 55 4.42 -10.03 -6.59
C ALA A 55 4.63 -10.85 -5.32
N LEU A 56 5.35 -10.29 -4.36
CA LEU A 56 5.44 -10.85 -3.01
C LEU A 56 4.24 -10.39 -2.20
N GLY A 57 3.38 -11.34 -1.83
CA GLY A 57 2.17 -11.07 -1.06
C GLY A 57 1.73 -12.26 -0.21
N TYR A 58 0.68 -12.09 0.55
CA TYR A 58 0.12 -13.13 1.42
C TYR A 58 -1.17 -13.70 0.84
N LYS A 59 -1.38 -15.01 1.06
CA LYS A 59 -2.60 -15.72 0.62
C LYS A 59 -3.80 -15.50 1.53
N ASP A 60 -3.55 -15.07 2.79
CA ASP A 60 -4.59 -14.85 3.81
C ASP A 60 -4.59 -13.39 4.22
N PHE A 61 -5.79 -12.78 4.25
CA PHE A 61 -5.96 -11.37 4.63
C PHE A 61 -5.45 -11.05 6.04
N ARG A 62 -5.50 -12.04 6.97
CA ARG A 62 -5.02 -11.86 8.34
C ARG A 62 -3.54 -11.53 8.41
N SER A 63 -2.76 -12.03 7.45
CA SER A 63 -1.33 -11.76 7.37
C SER A 63 -1.02 -10.31 7.00
N TYR A 64 -1.99 -9.56 6.47
CA TYR A 64 -1.84 -8.12 6.23
C TYR A 64 -1.97 -7.28 7.49
N PHE A 65 -2.57 -7.80 8.58
CA PHE A 65 -2.58 -7.14 9.87
C PHE A 65 -1.31 -7.48 10.66
N GLY A 66 -0.60 -6.44 11.16
CA GLY A 66 0.65 -6.66 11.91
C GLY A 66 1.84 -7.12 11.07
N ASP A 67 1.77 -7.00 9.75
CA ASP A 67 2.82 -7.37 8.81
C ASP A 67 4.04 -6.42 8.94
N PRO A 68 5.19 -6.90 9.44
CA PRO A 68 6.39 -6.07 9.57
C PRO A 68 7.08 -5.79 8.24
N ALA A 69 6.84 -6.60 7.22
CA ALA A 69 7.42 -6.43 5.89
C ALA A 69 6.63 -5.43 5.04
N LEU A 70 5.39 -5.08 5.44
CA LEU A 70 4.51 -4.15 4.74
C LEU A 70 4.30 -4.52 3.27
N CYS A 71 4.21 -5.82 2.94
CA CYS A 71 4.18 -6.34 1.57
C CYS A 71 3.05 -5.72 0.75
N GLY A 72 3.41 -5.07 -0.37
CA GLY A 72 2.48 -4.46 -1.33
C GLY A 72 1.72 -3.24 -0.83
N LYS A 73 1.92 -2.80 0.40
CA LYS A 73 1.12 -1.76 1.06
C LYS A 73 1.49 -0.35 0.68
N SER A 74 0.52 0.54 0.77
CA SER A 74 0.68 1.98 0.66
C SER A 74 1.19 2.55 1.97
N ILE A 75 2.37 3.15 1.94
CA ILE A 75 3.06 3.74 3.09
C ILE A 75 2.82 5.25 3.11
N GLY A 76 2.48 5.78 4.26
CA GLY A 76 2.25 7.20 4.51
C GLY A 76 2.06 7.50 6.03
N ARG A 77 2.06 8.82 6.45
CA ARG A 77 2.16 9.98 5.54
C ARG A 77 3.51 10.06 4.81
N VAL A 78 4.61 9.68 5.48
CA VAL A 78 5.97 9.76 4.94
C VAL A 78 6.60 8.36 4.92
N ALA A 79 6.87 7.85 3.73
CA ALA A 79 7.68 6.67 3.52
C ALA A 79 9.16 6.98 3.81
N GLY A 80 9.86 6.03 4.39
CA GLY A 80 11.24 6.20 4.82
C GLY A 80 11.35 6.66 6.27
N CYS A 81 12.45 7.30 6.64
CA CYS A 81 12.79 7.65 8.01
C CYS A 81 12.93 9.16 8.19
N ILE A 82 12.24 9.70 9.20
CA ILE A 82 12.48 11.06 9.72
C ILE A 82 13.40 10.89 10.94
N ALA A 83 14.66 11.29 10.78
CA ALA A 83 15.68 11.11 11.79
C ALA A 83 15.28 11.78 13.12
N TYR A 84 15.51 11.05 14.22
CA TYR A 84 15.18 11.47 15.60
C TYR A 84 13.70 11.80 15.82
N GLY A 85 12.81 11.47 14.87
CA GLY A 85 11.39 11.82 14.96
C GLY A 85 11.12 13.32 15.05
N THR A 86 12.00 14.16 14.51
CA THR A 86 11.88 15.61 14.62
C THR A 86 11.90 16.26 13.24
N MET A 87 10.96 17.18 12.99
CA MET A 87 10.92 17.96 11.76
C MET A 87 10.54 19.42 12.08
N ARG A 88 10.89 20.34 11.17
CA ARG A 88 10.50 21.74 11.25
C ARG A 88 9.69 22.14 10.02
N ILE A 89 8.54 22.79 10.27
CA ILE A 89 7.65 23.28 9.23
C ILE A 89 7.25 24.71 9.63
N ASP A 90 7.46 25.67 8.74
CA ASP A 90 7.11 27.08 8.93
C ASP A 90 7.66 27.67 10.27
N GLY A 91 8.85 27.19 10.68
CA GLY A 91 9.51 27.64 11.92
C GLY A 91 9.09 26.90 13.20
N GLU A 92 8.02 26.14 13.17
CA GLU A 92 7.56 25.28 14.27
C GLU A 92 8.23 23.91 14.27
N GLU A 93 8.54 23.40 15.44
CA GLU A 93 9.11 22.05 15.62
C GLU A 93 7.99 21.05 15.95
N TYR A 94 7.96 19.94 15.19
CA TYR A 94 7.05 18.83 15.41
C TYR A 94 7.84 17.60 15.82
N ARG A 95 7.30 16.89 16.82
CA ARG A 95 7.87 15.64 17.32
C ARG A 95 6.94 14.50 16.98
N LEU A 96 7.50 13.52 16.29
CA LEU A 96 6.83 12.31 15.84
C LEU A 96 7.27 11.14 16.74
N ASP A 97 6.41 10.13 16.87
CA ASP A 97 6.74 8.94 17.62
C ASP A 97 7.92 8.20 16.99
N ILE A 98 8.87 7.76 17.83
CA ILE A 98 10.01 6.96 17.39
C ILE A 98 9.59 5.50 17.39
N ASN A 99 9.50 4.91 16.20
CA ASN A 99 9.13 3.50 15.99
C ASN A 99 10.22 2.68 15.26
N GLY A 100 11.34 3.30 14.93
CA GLY A 100 12.53 2.67 14.36
C GLY A 100 13.77 2.98 15.18
N MET A 101 14.91 2.31 14.91
CA MET A 101 16.14 2.46 15.71
C MET A 101 16.68 3.89 15.79
N ALA A 102 16.40 4.75 14.81
CA ALA A 102 16.96 6.09 14.73
C ALA A 102 15.94 7.18 14.47
N GLY A 103 14.64 6.89 14.46
CA GLY A 103 13.63 7.89 14.15
C GLY A 103 12.22 7.37 13.92
N HIS A 104 11.43 8.21 13.27
CA HIS A 104 10.08 7.89 12.85
C HIS A 104 10.11 7.23 11.47
N LEU A 105 9.65 5.98 11.41
CA LEU A 105 9.74 5.15 10.23
C LEU A 105 8.36 4.92 9.61
N ASN A 106 8.26 5.08 8.28
CA ASN A 106 7.12 4.69 7.45
C ASN A 106 5.75 5.18 7.97
N GLY A 107 5.71 6.43 8.44
CA GLY A 107 4.46 7.07 8.90
C GLY A 107 4.04 6.71 10.33
N GLY A 108 4.91 6.03 11.10
CA GLY A 108 4.68 5.73 12.52
C GLY A 108 4.08 4.35 12.80
N VAL A 109 3.85 4.08 14.08
CA VAL A 109 3.33 2.77 14.56
C VAL A 109 1.95 2.46 13.97
N LYS A 110 1.10 3.48 13.86
CA LYS A 110 -0.23 3.39 13.25
C LYS A 110 -0.27 4.07 11.88
N GLY A 111 0.80 3.92 11.09
CA GLY A 111 0.90 4.44 9.74
C GLY A 111 -0.16 3.87 8.80
N PHE A 112 -0.28 4.42 7.62
CA PHE A 112 -1.32 4.09 6.63
C PHE A 112 -1.33 2.62 6.21
N ALA A 113 -0.17 1.98 6.21
CA ALA A 113 0.00 0.57 5.86
C ALA A 113 -0.71 -0.40 6.81
N GLY A 114 -0.98 0.00 8.06
CA GLY A 114 -1.69 -0.83 9.05
C GLY A 114 -3.19 -0.61 9.12
N ARG A 115 -3.74 0.34 8.35
CA ARG A 115 -5.14 0.77 8.45
C ARG A 115 -6.01 0.09 7.40
N LEU A 116 -7.30 -0.03 7.74
CA LEU A 116 -8.32 -0.36 6.76
C LEU A 116 -8.70 0.92 6.00
N TRP A 117 -8.68 0.88 4.67
CA TRP A 117 -9.04 1.99 3.81
C TRP A 117 -10.48 1.81 3.33
N GLU A 118 -11.22 2.89 3.21
CA GLU A 118 -12.46 2.89 2.43
C GLU A 118 -12.12 2.61 0.97
N SER A 119 -12.98 1.89 0.27
CA SER A 119 -12.68 1.50 -1.11
C SER A 119 -13.90 1.53 -2.00
N ARG A 120 -13.70 1.89 -3.26
CA ARG A 120 -14.73 1.93 -4.29
C ARG A 120 -14.18 1.56 -5.64
N VAL A 121 -15.07 1.04 -6.50
CA VAL A 121 -14.76 0.84 -7.92
C VAL A 121 -15.25 2.07 -8.68
N GLU A 122 -14.39 2.65 -9.50
CA GLU A 122 -14.72 3.61 -10.54
C GLU A 122 -14.57 2.91 -11.90
N THR A 123 -15.04 3.51 -12.97
CA THR A 123 -15.24 2.88 -14.31
C THR A 123 -14.22 1.80 -14.68
N ASN A 124 -12.92 2.07 -14.52
CA ASN A 124 -11.83 1.15 -14.88
C ASN A 124 -10.72 1.10 -13.84
N ARG A 125 -11.00 1.47 -12.59
CA ARG A 125 -10.00 1.49 -11.53
C ARG A 125 -10.61 1.24 -10.16
N VAL A 126 -9.77 0.85 -9.22
CA VAL A 126 -10.09 0.80 -7.80
C VAL A 126 -9.50 2.02 -7.13
N VAL A 127 -10.30 2.74 -6.35
CA VAL A 127 -9.85 3.87 -5.54
C VAL A 127 -10.04 3.52 -4.08
N MET A 128 -8.99 3.71 -3.30
CA MET A 128 -8.98 3.52 -1.87
C MET A 128 -8.66 4.84 -1.17
N SER A 129 -9.38 5.20 -0.13
CA SER A 129 -9.26 6.49 0.57
C SER A 129 -9.08 6.31 2.07
N LEU A 130 -8.35 7.25 2.66
CA LEU A 130 -8.07 7.27 4.09
C LEU A 130 -8.01 8.71 4.58
N SER A 131 -8.58 8.95 5.77
CA SER A 131 -8.45 10.22 6.50
C SER A 131 -7.45 10.06 7.66
N SER A 132 -6.66 11.10 7.89
CA SER A 132 -5.66 11.17 8.95
C SER A 132 -5.75 12.54 9.60
N ASP A 133 -6.21 12.59 10.85
CA ASP A 133 -6.52 13.82 11.58
C ASP A 133 -5.26 14.62 11.93
N ASP A 134 -5.43 15.92 12.25
CA ASP A 134 -4.36 16.76 12.80
C ASP A 134 -3.77 16.12 14.06
N GLY A 135 -2.44 16.00 14.11
CA GLY A 135 -1.71 15.35 15.21
C GLY A 135 -1.59 13.83 15.08
N ASP A 136 -2.20 13.19 14.07
CA ASP A 136 -2.04 11.76 13.86
C ASP A 136 -0.57 11.39 13.64
N GLN A 137 -0.04 10.46 14.44
CA GLN A 137 1.39 10.08 14.53
C GLN A 137 2.34 11.29 14.74
N GLY A 138 1.82 12.43 15.23
CA GLY A 138 2.55 13.68 15.43
C GLY A 138 2.59 14.62 14.22
N TYR A 139 1.98 14.27 13.11
CA TYR A 139 1.95 15.11 11.91
C TYR A 139 0.90 16.22 12.01
N PRO A 140 1.22 17.49 11.61
CA PRO A 140 0.26 18.58 11.60
C PRO A 140 -0.73 18.45 10.44
N GLY A 141 -1.93 19.02 10.66
CA GLY A 141 -2.98 19.16 9.66
C GLY A 141 -3.79 17.88 9.40
N ASN A 142 -5.06 18.09 9.07
CA ASN A 142 -5.92 17.02 8.58
C ASN A 142 -5.49 16.66 7.15
N LEU A 143 -5.38 15.37 6.86
CA LEU A 143 -5.01 14.87 5.56
C LEU A 143 -6.06 13.88 5.06
N GLN A 144 -6.51 14.09 3.83
CA GLN A 144 -7.24 13.10 3.07
C GLN A 144 -6.33 12.56 1.97
N VAL A 145 -6.22 11.26 1.87
CA VAL A 145 -5.41 10.61 0.84
C VAL A 145 -6.25 9.60 0.06
N GLU A 146 -6.03 9.55 -1.24
CA GLU A 146 -6.57 8.53 -2.14
C GLU A 146 -5.42 7.82 -2.83
N ALA A 147 -5.55 6.50 -2.98
CA ALA A 147 -4.72 5.66 -3.84
C ALA A 147 -5.61 5.11 -4.96
N ALA A 148 -5.35 5.49 -6.19
CA ALA A 148 -6.03 4.98 -7.37
C ALA A 148 -5.14 3.96 -8.07
N PHE A 149 -5.72 2.80 -8.39
CA PHE A 149 -5.06 1.68 -9.04
C PHE A 149 -5.70 1.46 -10.40
N ASP A 150 -4.95 1.74 -11.45
CA ASP A 150 -5.33 1.52 -12.84
C ASP A 150 -4.49 0.37 -13.41
N PHE A 151 -5.14 -0.59 -14.07
CA PHE A 151 -4.47 -1.69 -14.74
C PHE A 151 -4.93 -1.74 -16.19
N ASP A 152 -4.01 -1.77 -17.14
CA ASP A 152 -4.33 -1.65 -18.55
C ASP A 152 -4.13 -2.94 -19.36
N GLU A 153 -4.41 -2.86 -20.65
CA GLU A 153 -4.30 -3.98 -21.57
C GLU A 153 -2.84 -4.32 -21.95
N ASP A 154 -1.89 -3.42 -21.62
CA ASP A 154 -0.45 -3.61 -21.82
C ASP A 154 0.24 -4.18 -20.56
N ASN A 155 -0.54 -4.65 -19.57
CA ASN A 155 -0.09 -5.15 -18.27
C ASN A 155 0.61 -4.09 -17.41
N ALA A 156 0.35 -2.79 -17.63
CA ALA A 156 0.86 -1.74 -16.78
C ALA A 156 -0.09 -1.50 -15.60
N LEU A 157 0.45 -1.58 -14.38
CA LEU A 157 -0.22 -1.15 -13.16
C LEU A 157 0.25 0.26 -12.80
N GLU A 158 -0.64 1.23 -12.89
CA GLU A 158 -0.40 2.60 -12.42
C GLU A 158 -1.01 2.80 -11.04
N ILE A 159 -0.24 3.36 -10.12
CA ILE A 159 -0.69 3.71 -8.77
C ILE A 159 -0.52 5.21 -8.58
N THR A 160 -1.65 5.92 -8.52
CA THR A 160 -1.68 7.38 -8.32
C THR A 160 -2.09 7.72 -6.91
N TYR A 161 -1.27 8.49 -6.18
CA TYR A 161 -1.61 9.03 -4.87
C TYR A 161 -2.03 10.48 -4.98
N ILE A 162 -3.19 10.80 -4.40
CA ILE A 162 -3.72 12.17 -4.31
C ILE A 162 -3.88 12.50 -2.83
N ALA A 163 -3.25 13.58 -2.38
CA ALA A 163 -3.34 14.05 -1.01
C ALA A 163 -3.87 15.48 -0.95
N ARG A 164 -4.79 15.75 -0.01
CA ARG A 164 -5.35 17.07 0.27
C ARG A 164 -5.26 17.34 1.76
N THR A 165 -4.81 18.51 2.12
CA THR A 165 -4.64 18.92 3.52
C THR A 165 -5.13 20.36 3.73
N ASP A 166 -5.51 20.65 4.96
CA ASP A 166 -5.91 22.00 5.41
C ASP A 166 -4.76 22.81 6.04
N ARG A 167 -3.58 22.17 6.23
CA ARG A 167 -2.40 22.78 6.81
C ARG A 167 -1.13 22.22 6.19
N THR A 168 -0.04 22.99 6.16
CA THR A 168 1.26 22.49 5.70
C THR A 168 1.68 21.24 6.47
N THR A 169 1.88 20.14 5.76
CA THR A 169 2.29 18.84 6.31
C THR A 169 3.15 18.09 5.29
N PRO A 170 4.13 17.30 5.72
CA PRO A 170 4.90 16.50 4.78
C PRO A 170 4.07 15.31 4.27
N VAL A 171 4.15 15.06 2.97
CA VAL A 171 3.55 13.91 2.32
C VAL A 171 4.57 13.29 1.37
N ASN A 172 4.88 12.01 1.60
CA ASN A 172 5.74 11.21 0.73
C ASN A 172 5.19 9.79 0.70
N MET A 173 4.23 9.55 -0.19
CA MET A 173 3.61 8.23 -0.32
C MET A 173 4.48 7.29 -1.14
N ALA A 174 4.44 6.01 -0.79
CA ALA A 174 5.07 4.94 -1.56
C ALA A 174 4.26 3.65 -1.50
N CYS A 175 4.34 2.83 -2.54
CA CYS A 175 3.89 1.44 -2.51
C CYS A 175 5.09 0.53 -2.21
N ASN A 176 4.99 -0.29 -1.16
CA ASN A 176 6.04 -1.24 -0.80
C ASN A 176 5.90 -2.55 -1.57
N LEU A 177 5.77 -2.45 -2.88
CA LEU A 177 5.67 -3.58 -3.78
C LEU A 177 7.06 -4.21 -3.98
N SER A 178 7.14 -5.51 -3.75
CA SER A 178 8.32 -6.33 -4.05
C SER A 178 7.96 -7.32 -5.14
N LEU A 179 8.74 -7.34 -6.21
CA LEU A 179 8.58 -8.30 -7.29
C LEU A 179 9.61 -9.42 -7.13
N ILE A 180 9.19 -10.65 -7.40
CA ILE A 180 10.11 -11.79 -7.48
C ILE A 180 11.16 -11.51 -8.57
N HIS A 181 12.35 -12.08 -8.45
CA HIS A 181 13.50 -11.82 -9.32
C HIS A 181 14.13 -10.41 -9.24
N ILE A 182 13.48 -9.44 -8.59
CA ILE A 182 14.09 -8.14 -8.30
C ILE A 182 14.64 -8.11 -6.87
N SER A 183 13.85 -8.57 -5.91
CA SER A 183 14.20 -8.54 -4.49
C SER A 183 14.99 -9.75 -4.02
N GLU A 184 14.98 -10.84 -4.78
CA GLU A 184 15.73 -12.07 -4.50
C GLU A 184 16.54 -12.55 -5.72
N PRO A 185 17.45 -11.74 -6.25
CA PRO A 185 18.11 -12.09 -7.51
C PRO A 185 19.07 -13.27 -7.42
N THR A 186 19.41 -13.82 -6.24
CA THR A 186 20.61 -14.68 -6.15
C THR A 186 20.63 -15.70 -5.03
N ARG A 187 19.51 -16.15 -4.52
CA ARG A 187 19.53 -17.31 -3.59
C ARG A 187 19.65 -18.67 -4.24
N LEU A 188 19.71 -18.72 -5.55
CA LEU A 188 19.84 -19.99 -6.29
C LEU A 188 21.24 -20.60 -6.24
N ASP A 189 22.25 -19.85 -5.83
CA ASP A 189 23.65 -20.32 -5.89
C ASP A 189 24.19 -20.86 -4.56
N VAL A 190 23.34 -21.11 -3.58
CA VAL A 190 23.77 -21.62 -2.26
C VAL A 190 23.26 -23.04 -1.97
N ILE A 191 22.94 -23.80 -3.00
CA ILE A 191 22.69 -25.25 -2.86
C ILE A 191 23.73 -25.99 -3.68
N SER A 192 24.88 -26.14 -3.13
CA SER A 192 25.84 -27.18 -3.50
C SER A 192 26.45 -27.75 -2.24
#